data_859c5fab280ca03061306fe8b7831568
#
_entry.id   859c5fab280ca03061306fe8b7831568
#
_cell.length_a   1.000
_cell.length_b   1.000
_cell.length_c   1.000
_cell.angle_alpha   90.00
_cell.angle_beta   90.00
_cell.angle_gamma   90.00
#
_symmetry.space_group_name_H-M   'P 1'
#
loop_
_entity.id
_entity.type
_entity.pdbx_description
1 polymer ?
#
loop_
_entity_poly.entity_id
_entity_poly.type
_entity_poly.pdbx_seq_one_letter_code
_entity_poly.pdbx_strand_id
1 'polypeptide(L)'
;MKDMSYNAVMGRRAEIIKSAVGMDYSRFESGSIAFDYEGMMKATGLDINEVRRIQESFAIGHTPLIELKNITALARKMAPKGKGARIFIKDEACNPSGSFKARRAATSIYTAREMGYKGAIAATSGNYGAAVASICAMAGLKCIIVQECYDSKYIGQPEIIEKARKCEAFGAEVVQLSVGPELFYETLRMLEDTGYFNASLYTPYGIIGVETLGYEIAEQFRARFGKDPDAVVSVSYTH
;
A
#
# COMPACT_ATOMS: atom_id res chain seq x y z
N MET A 1 -4.53 7.72 -34.03
CA MET A 1 -4.81 6.83 -32.89
C MET A 1 -3.47 6.29 -32.43
N LYS A 2 -3.19 6.31 -31.11
CA LYS A 2 -1.92 5.79 -30.57
C LYS A 2 -1.86 4.28 -30.76
N ASP A 3 -0.68 3.73 -31.08
CA ASP A 3 -0.51 2.27 -31.15
C ASP A 3 -0.53 1.69 -29.73
N MET A 4 -1.53 0.87 -29.45
CA MET A 4 -1.78 0.23 -28.15
C MET A 4 -1.36 -1.25 -28.14
N SER A 5 -0.57 -1.68 -29.13
CA SER A 5 0.01 -3.03 -29.12
C SER A 5 0.96 -3.23 -27.94
N TYR A 6 1.16 -4.49 -27.54
CA TYR A 6 2.02 -4.86 -26.42
C TYR A 6 3.40 -4.23 -26.51
N ASN A 7 4.07 -4.38 -27.66
CA ASN A 7 5.43 -3.85 -27.86
C ASN A 7 5.48 -2.32 -27.80
N ALA A 8 4.46 -1.65 -28.33
CA ALA A 8 4.40 -0.19 -28.34
C ALA A 8 4.16 0.38 -26.92
N VAL A 9 3.24 -0.20 -26.16
CA VAL A 9 2.97 0.21 -24.77
C VAL A 9 4.17 -0.07 -23.88
N MET A 10 4.74 -1.27 -23.97
CA MET A 10 5.92 -1.65 -23.17
C MET A 10 7.15 -0.80 -23.53
N GLY A 11 7.31 -0.39 -24.78
CA GLY A 11 8.35 0.54 -25.21
C GLY A 11 8.25 1.92 -24.58
N ARG A 12 7.03 2.36 -24.25
CA ARG A 12 6.76 3.67 -23.62
C ARG A 12 6.59 3.60 -22.10
N ARG A 13 6.83 2.46 -21.47
CA ARG A 13 6.55 2.23 -20.04
C ARG A 13 7.10 3.32 -19.11
N ALA A 14 8.33 3.80 -19.36
CA ALA A 14 8.96 4.83 -18.55
C ALA A 14 8.22 6.16 -18.62
N GLU A 15 7.79 6.56 -19.82
CA GLU A 15 7.00 7.78 -20.05
C GLU A 15 5.61 7.67 -19.41
N ILE A 16 4.96 6.51 -19.56
CA ILE A 16 3.64 6.25 -18.96
C ILE A 16 3.74 6.33 -17.44
N ILE A 17 4.71 5.66 -16.82
CA ILE A 17 4.89 5.69 -15.36
C ILE A 17 5.22 7.10 -14.89
N LYS A 18 6.13 7.81 -15.57
CA LYS A 18 6.47 9.20 -15.23
C LYS A 18 5.23 10.10 -15.27
N SER A 19 4.42 10.00 -16.32
CA SER A 19 3.18 10.75 -16.44
C SER A 19 2.15 10.38 -15.38
N ALA A 20 2.05 9.09 -15.04
CA ALA A 20 1.06 8.57 -14.12
C ALA A 20 1.42 8.71 -12.63
N VAL A 21 2.64 9.15 -12.29
CA VAL A 21 3.09 9.35 -10.91
C VAL A 21 3.52 10.80 -10.67
N GLY A 22 3.81 11.54 -11.75
CA GLY A 22 4.35 12.89 -11.67
C GLY A 22 5.83 12.93 -11.25
N MET A 23 6.53 11.79 -11.29
CA MET A 23 7.94 11.67 -10.88
C MET A 23 8.72 10.79 -11.86
N ASP A 24 9.93 11.22 -12.17
CA ASP A 24 10.84 10.47 -13.03
C ASP A 24 11.68 9.49 -12.21
N TYR A 25 11.36 8.21 -12.30
CA TYR A 25 12.03 7.15 -11.54
C TYR A 25 13.47 6.90 -11.99
N SER A 26 13.82 7.21 -13.24
CA SER A 26 15.17 7.01 -13.75
C SER A 26 16.24 7.76 -12.95
N ARG A 27 15.85 8.83 -12.28
CA ARG A 27 16.73 9.61 -11.41
C ARG A 27 17.18 8.86 -10.14
N PHE A 28 16.46 7.81 -9.77
CA PHE A 28 16.66 7.06 -8.54
C PHE A 28 17.10 5.62 -8.81
N GLU A 29 17.31 5.26 -10.07
CA GLU A 29 17.84 3.94 -10.43
C GLU A 29 19.29 3.80 -9.96
N SER A 30 19.56 2.77 -9.18
CA SER A 30 20.87 2.41 -8.64
C SER A 30 21.25 1.03 -9.13
N GLY A 31 21.70 0.94 -10.38
CA GLY A 31 21.94 -0.33 -11.07
C GLY A 31 20.69 -0.90 -11.74
N SER A 32 20.74 -2.17 -12.14
CA SER A 32 19.68 -2.80 -12.97
C SER A 32 18.40 -3.17 -12.22
N ILE A 33 18.45 -3.30 -10.91
CA ILE A 33 17.34 -3.80 -10.08
C ILE A 33 17.16 -3.06 -8.75
N ALA A 34 17.95 -2.02 -8.49
CA ALA A 34 17.91 -1.28 -7.23
C ALA A 34 17.48 0.17 -7.46
N PHE A 35 16.82 0.72 -6.45
CA PHE A 35 16.40 2.12 -6.42
C PHE A 35 16.90 2.80 -5.15
N ASP A 36 17.26 4.07 -5.25
CA ASP A 36 17.46 4.95 -4.10
C ASP A 36 16.08 5.37 -3.54
N TYR A 37 15.50 4.49 -2.73
CA TYR A 37 14.20 4.75 -2.10
C TYR A 37 14.24 5.95 -1.15
N GLU A 38 15.36 6.19 -0.47
CA GLU A 38 15.50 7.32 0.45
C GLU A 38 15.50 8.64 -0.33
N GLY A 39 16.27 8.73 -1.41
CA GLY A 39 16.25 9.88 -2.30
C GLY A 39 14.88 10.10 -2.94
N MET A 40 14.21 9.02 -3.32
CA MET A 40 12.87 9.05 -3.89
C MET A 40 11.82 9.56 -2.89
N MET A 41 11.88 9.12 -1.62
CA MET A 41 11.00 9.63 -0.57
C MET A 41 11.27 11.10 -0.27
N LYS A 42 12.54 11.51 -0.17
CA LYS A 42 12.90 12.93 -0.01
C LYS A 42 12.39 13.81 -1.15
N ALA A 43 12.38 13.30 -2.38
CA ALA A 43 11.88 14.02 -3.55
C ALA A 43 10.36 14.22 -3.53
N THR A 44 9.60 13.53 -2.67
CA THR A 44 8.17 13.81 -2.49
C THR A 44 7.91 15.17 -1.83
N GLY A 45 8.89 15.72 -1.11
CA GLY A 45 8.76 16.94 -0.33
C GLY A 45 7.91 16.80 0.94
N LEU A 46 7.43 15.59 1.25
CA LEU A 46 6.61 15.32 2.43
C LEU A 46 7.50 14.96 3.63
N ASP A 47 7.27 15.60 4.75
CA ASP A 47 7.82 15.17 6.03
C ASP A 47 6.83 14.27 6.80
N ILE A 48 7.29 13.66 7.88
CA ILE A 48 6.49 12.71 8.66
C ILE A 48 5.24 13.35 9.30
N ASN A 49 5.30 14.63 9.65
CA ASN A 49 4.16 15.33 10.25
C ASN A 49 3.10 15.62 9.19
N GLU A 50 3.54 16.00 8.01
CA GLU A 50 2.65 16.19 6.86
C GLU A 50 1.98 14.87 6.45
N VAL A 51 2.75 13.78 6.42
CA VAL A 51 2.18 12.44 6.14
C VAL A 51 1.13 12.05 7.19
N ARG A 52 1.37 12.32 8.48
CA ARG A 52 0.39 12.10 9.56
C ARG A 52 -0.87 12.92 9.34
N ARG A 53 -0.73 14.22 9.07
CA ARG A 53 -1.85 15.11 8.79
C ARG A 53 -2.71 14.62 7.62
N ILE A 54 -2.07 14.15 6.56
CA ILE A 54 -2.76 13.53 5.42
C ILE A 54 -3.53 12.29 5.87
N GLN A 55 -2.92 11.39 6.62
CA GLN A 55 -3.54 10.16 7.09
C GLN A 55 -4.70 10.43 8.05
N GLU A 56 -4.56 11.36 8.97
CA GLU A 56 -5.61 11.78 9.90
C GLU A 56 -6.84 12.31 9.17
N SER A 57 -6.67 13.01 8.04
CA SER A 57 -7.80 13.48 7.22
C SER A 57 -8.66 12.34 6.64
N PHE A 58 -8.12 11.12 6.61
CA PHE A 58 -8.81 9.88 6.21
C PHE A 58 -9.09 8.95 7.40
N ALA A 59 -9.04 9.45 8.63
CA ALA A 59 -9.21 8.67 9.86
C ALA A 59 -8.25 7.46 9.96
N ILE A 60 -7.01 7.62 9.52
CA ILE A 60 -5.96 6.60 9.53
C ILE A 60 -4.91 6.95 10.57
N GLY A 61 -4.41 5.92 11.26
CA GLY A 61 -3.47 6.06 12.37
C GLY A 61 -4.16 5.96 13.72
N HIS A 62 -3.43 6.25 14.78
CA HIS A 62 -3.88 6.14 16.18
C HIS A 62 -4.47 4.76 16.52
N THR A 63 -4.00 3.73 15.82
CA THR A 63 -4.48 2.36 16.00
C THR A 63 -4.05 1.79 17.35
N PRO A 64 -4.84 0.88 17.96
CA PRO A 64 -4.57 0.38 19.30
C PRO A 64 -3.27 -0.41 19.40
N LEU A 65 -2.56 -0.23 20.53
CA LEU A 65 -1.46 -1.09 20.96
C LEU A 65 -1.95 -1.93 22.14
N ILE A 66 -2.20 -3.22 21.92
CA ILE A 66 -2.89 -4.13 22.83
C ILE A 66 -1.91 -5.19 23.36
N GLU A 67 -1.81 -5.35 24.67
CA GLU A 67 -1.05 -6.45 25.28
C GLU A 67 -1.81 -7.77 25.16
N LEU A 68 -1.19 -8.77 24.55
CA LEU A 68 -1.71 -10.13 24.47
C LEU A 68 -1.39 -10.90 25.75
N LYS A 69 -2.16 -10.70 26.81
CA LYS A 69 -1.89 -11.21 28.16
C LYS A 69 -1.72 -12.74 28.20
N ASN A 70 -2.61 -13.49 27.54
CA ASN A 70 -2.57 -14.95 27.53
C ASN A 70 -1.34 -15.48 26.77
N ILE A 71 -1.01 -14.88 25.62
CA ILE A 71 0.17 -15.24 24.84
C ILE A 71 1.45 -14.87 25.60
N THR A 72 1.48 -13.71 26.25
CA THR A 72 2.57 -13.30 27.15
C THR A 72 2.77 -14.31 28.29
N ALA A 73 1.69 -14.76 28.93
CA ALA A 73 1.77 -15.75 30.00
C ALA A 73 2.31 -17.10 29.49
N LEU A 74 1.85 -17.54 28.31
CA LEU A 74 2.35 -18.76 27.66
C LEU A 74 3.84 -18.65 27.33
N ALA A 75 4.26 -17.57 26.70
CA ALA A 75 5.67 -17.32 26.38
C ALA A 75 6.57 -17.36 27.61
N ARG A 76 6.12 -16.78 28.73
CA ARG A 76 6.85 -16.79 30.01
C ARG A 76 6.90 -18.19 30.66
N LYS A 77 5.83 -18.98 30.50
CA LYS A 77 5.81 -20.37 30.99
C LYS A 77 6.79 -21.26 30.22
N MET A 78 6.97 -21.01 28.93
CA MET A 78 7.88 -21.79 28.07
C MET A 78 9.33 -21.33 28.14
N ALA A 79 9.59 -20.11 28.58
CA ALA A 79 10.92 -19.55 28.67
C ALA A 79 11.63 -19.93 30.01
N PRO A 80 12.97 -19.88 30.07
CA PRO A 80 13.71 -20.00 31.31
C PRO A 80 13.23 -18.97 32.35
N LYS A 81 13.38 -19.31 33.66
CA LYS A 81 12.94 -18.46 34.76
C LYS A 81 13.50 -17.02 34.64
N GLY A 82 12.61 -16.04 34.75
CA GLY A 82 12.94 -14.62 34.62
C GLY A 82 13.07 -14.12 33.17
N LYS A 83 12.80 -15.00 32.20
CA LYS A 83 12.78 -14.66 30.74
C LYS A 83 11.38 -14.81 30.17
N GLY A 84 11.24 -14.54 28.90
CA GLY A 84 9.96 -14.58 28.19
C GLY A 84 9.44 -13.18 27.88
N ALA A 85 9.05 -13.00 26.62
CA ALA A 85 8.63 -11.71 26.09
C ALA A 85 7.26 -11.27 26.64
N ARG A 86 7.06 -9.98 26.80
CA ARG A 86 5.74 -9.35 26.78
C ARG A 86 5.36 -9.14 25.32
N ILE A 87 4.20 -9.62 24.92
CA ILE A 87 3.77 -9.65 23.53
C ILE A 87 2.63 -8.65 23.35
N PHE A 88 2.77 -7.77 22.37
CA PHE A 88 1.78 -6.77 22.00
C PHE A 88 1.39 -6.95 20.54
N ILE A 89 0.17 -6.55 20.21
CA ILE A 89 -0.27 -6.38 18.83
C ILE A 89 -0.56 -4.90 18.58
N LYS A 90 -0.07 -4.41 17.46
CA LYS A 90 -0.47 -3.15 16.87
C LYS A 90 -1.61 -3.45 15.90
N ASP A 91 -2.84 -3.08 16.27
CA ASP A 91 -4.03 -3.50 15.53
C ASP A 91 -4.35 -2.57 14.36
N GLU A 92 -3.70 -2.82 13.24
CA GLU A 92 -3.90 -2.07 12.00
C GLU A 92 -5.23 -2.42 11.28
N ALA A 93 -5.97 -3.43 11.74
CA ALA A 93 -7.31 -3.71 11.22
C ALA A 93 -8.32 -2.61 11.60
N CYS A 94 -8.00 -1.77 12.57
CA CYS A 94 -8.81 -0.61 12.94
C CYS A 94 -8.79 0.53 11.92
N ASN A 95 -7.91 0.51 10.92
CA ASN A 95 -7.96 1.47 9.83
C ASN A 95 -9.20 1.24 8.92
N PRO A 96 -9.72 2.26 8.23
CA PRO A 96 -10.96 2.18 7.44
C PRO A 96 -11.01 1.04 6.42
N SER A 97 -9.87 0.70 5.80
CA SER A 97 -9.81 -0.43 4.87
C SER A 97 -9.58 -1.79 5.55
N GLY A 98 -9.45 -1.84 6.89
CA GLY A 98 -9.19 -3.05 7.64
C GLY A 98 -7.74 -3.55 7.58
N SER A 99 -6.77 -2.68 7.26
CA SER A 99 -5.35 -3.06 7.23
C SER A 99 -4.42 -1.85 7.25
N PHE A 100 -3.13 -2.07 7.60
CA PHE A 100 -2.09 -1.04 7.53
C PHE A 100 -1.87 -0.46 6.12
N LYS A 101 -2.35 -1.13 5.10
CA LYS A 101 -2.27 -0.68 3.71
C LYS A 101 -2.99 0.65 3.47
N ALA A 102 -3.94 1.00 4.35
CA ALA A 102 -4.59 2.31 4.34
C ALA A 102 -3.58 3.45 4.47
N ARG A 103 -2.52 3.28 5.28
CA ARG A 103 -1.46 4.29 5.47
C ARG A 103 -0.76 4.64 4.15
N ARG A 104 -0.49 3.63 3.32
CA ARG A 104 0.08 3.82 1.97
C ARG A 104 -0.90 4.51 1.03
N ALA A 105 -2.11 3.98 0.98
CA ALA A 105 -3.14 4.47 0.06
C ALA A 105 -3.48 5.93 0.33
N ALA A 106 -3.59 6.33 1.59
CA ALA A 106 -3.91 7.71 1.96
C ALA A 106 -2.95 8.72 1.34
N THR A 107 -1.66 8.53 1.52
CA THR A 107 -0.64 9.46 1.03
C THR A 107 -0.60 9.47 -0.50
N SER A 108 -0.68 8.29 -1.14
CA SER A 108 -0.72 8.20 -2.61
C SER A 108 -1.95 8.87 -3.21
N ILE A 109 -3.14 8.62 -2.67
CA ILE A 109 -4.39 9.14 -3.24
C ILE A 109 -4.57 10.63 -2.91
N TYR A 110 -4.16 11.06 -1.71
CA TYR A 110 -4.11 12.49 -1.40
C TYR A 110 -3.25 13.23 -2.42
N THR A 111 -2.03 12.74 -2.67
CA THR A 111 -1.12 13.34 -3.64
C THR A 111 -1.71 13.34 -5.05
N ALA A 112 -2.33 12.25 -5.47
CA ALA A 112 -3.03 12.18 -6.76
C ALA A 112 -4.10 13.27 -6.89
N ARG A 113 -4.89 13.48 -5.85
CA ARG A 113 -5.92 14.54 -5.82
C ARG A 113 -5.31 15.92 -5.91
N GLU A 114 -4.29 16.22 -5.12
CA GLU A 114 -3.61 17.53 -5.11
C GLU A 114 -2.91 17.83 -6.46
N MET A 115 -2.43 16.81 -7.15
CA MET A 115 -1.89 16.91 -8.50
C MET A 115 -2.98 17.05 -9.59
N GLY A 116 -4.26 16.93 -9.23
CA GLY A 116 -5.39 17.13 -10.15
C GLY A 116 -5.78 15.90 -10.98
N TYR A 117 -5.26 14.71 -10.65
CA TYR A 117 -5.71 13.47 -11.28
C TYR A 117 -7.19 13.21 -11.01
N LYS A 118 -7.89 12.65 -11.99
CA LYS A 118 -9.34 12.37 -11.90
C LYS A 118 -9.65 10.99 -11.36
N GLY A 119 -8.66 10.13 -11.26
CA GLY A 119 -8.77 8.79 -10.74
C GLY A 119 -7.42 8.15 -10.48
N ALA A 120 -7.43 6.96 -9.95
CA ALA A 120 -6.25 6.16 -9.67
C ALA A 120 -6.45 4.72 -10.14
N ILE A 121 -5.36 4.08 -10.57
CA ILE A 121 -5.30 2.66 -10.94
C ILE A 121 -4.30 1.97 -10.02
N ALA A 122 -4.70 0.82 -9.48
CA ALA A 122 -3.78 -0.04 -8.74
C ALA A 122 -3.84 -1.48 -9.25
N ALA A 123 -2.69 -2.02 -9.63
CA ALA A 123 -2.52 -3.45 -9.93
C ALA A 123 -2.21 -4.18 -8.62
N THR A 124 -3.13 -5.01 -8.15
CA THR A 124 -2.99 -5.70 -6.86
C THR A 124 -4.06 -6.76 -6.65
N SER A 125 -3.69 -7.89 -6.12
CA SER A 125 -4.61 -8.99 -5.74
C SER A 125 -4.98 -9.00 -4.25
N GLY A 126 -4.49 -8.04 -3.47
CA GLY A 126 -4.59 -8.10 -2.00
C GLY A 126 -5.34 -6.94 -1.34
N ASN A 127 -5.14 -6.82 -0.04
CA ASN A 127 -5.72 -5.76 0.80
C ASN A 127 -5.34 -4.33 0.35
N TYR A 128 -4.29 -4.19 -0.46
CA TYR A 128 -3.91 -2.88 -0.97
C TYR A 128 -4.95 -2.31 -1.95
N GLY A 129 -5.55 -3.16 -2.80
CA GLY A 129 -6.65 -2.74 -3.68
C GLY A 129 -7.83 -2.19 -2.89
N ALA A 130 -8.25 -2.90 -1.82
CA ALA A 130 -9.32 -2.42 -0.95
C ALA A 130 -8.95 -1.10 -0.24
N ALA A 131 -7.67 -0.92 0.13
CA ALA A 131 -7.21 0.34 0.70
C ALA A 131 -7.27 1.48 -0.31
N VAL A 132 -6.78 1.28 -1.54
CA VAL A 132 -6.84 2.30 -2.61
C VAL A 132 -8.30 2.64 -2.92
N ALA A 133 -9.16 1.64 -3.11
CA ALA A 133 -10.58 1.86 -3.39
C ALA A 133 -11.28 2.66 -2.27
N SER A 134 -11.04 2.29 -1.01
CA SER A 134 -11.57 3.00 0.16
C SER A 134 -11.16 4.47 0.19
N ILE A 135 -9.87 4.76 -0.01
CA ILE A 135 -9.37 6.13 0.04
C ILE A 135 -9.80 6.93 -1.20
N CYS A 136 -9.87 6.32 -2.38
CA CYS A 136 -10.44 6.97 -3.57
C CYS A 136 -11.89 7.40 -3.34
N ALA A 137 -12.71 6.53 -2.73
CA ALA A 137 -14.09 6.86 -2.38
C ALA A 137 -14.16 8.07 -1.43
N MET A 138 -13.32 8.10 -0.39
CA MET A 138 -13.25 9.22 0.57
C MET A 138 -12.72 10.50 -0.09
N ALA A 139 -11.82 10.39 -1.06
CA ALA A 139 -11.22 11.52 -1.77
C ALA A 139 -12.06 12.03 -2.95
N GLY A 140 -13.14 11.32 -3.32
CA GLY A 140 -13.96 11.64 -4.49
C GLY A 140 -13.27 11.36 -5.84
N LEU A 141 -12.31 10.44 -5.88
CA LEU A 141 -11.61 10.03 -7.10
C LEU A 141 -12.19 8.73 -7.66
N LYS A 142 -12.19 8.61 -8.98
CA LYS A 142 -12.45 7.33 -9.65
C LYS A 142 -11.35 6.32 -9.31
N CYS A 143 -11.70 5.04 -9.28
CA CYS A 143 -10.76 3.98 -8.93
C CYS A 143 -10.91 2.78 -9.86
N ILE A 144 -9.80 2.29 -10.39
CA ILE A 144 -9.74 1.02 -11.12
C ILE A 144 -8.74 0.11 -10.40
N ILE A 145 -9.19 -1.09 -10.05
CA ILE A 145 -8.34 -2.13 -9.46
C ILE A 145 -8.16 -3.24 -10.47
N VAL A 146 -6.92 -3.53 -10.83
CA VAL A 146 -6.56 -4.61 -11.76
C VAL A 146 -6.03 -5.78 -10.95
N GLN A 147 -6.66 -6.93 -11.07
CA GLN A 147 -6.37 -8.12 -10.25
C GLN A 147 -6.12 -9.34 -11.12
N GLU A 148 -5.13 -10.12 -10.70
CA GLU A 148 -4.91 -11.49 -11.17
C GLU A 148 -5.69 -12.45 -10.27
N CYS A 149 -6.66 -13.18 -10.83
CA CYS A 149 -7.60 -13.99 -10.04
C CYS A 149 -7.25 -15.46 -9.97
N TYR A 150 -6.31 -15.91 -10.79
CA TYR A 150 -5.90 -17.31 -10.90
C TYR A 150 -4.41 -17.47 -10.61
N ASP A 151 -4.03 -18.58 -10.02
CA ASP A 151 -2.62 -18.94 -9.87
C ASP A 151 -2.04 -19.54 -11.18
N SER A 152 -0.76 -19.90 -11.15
CA SER A 152 -0.07 -20.52 -12.28
C SER A 152 -0.65 -21.87 -12.74
N LYS A 153 -1.54 -22.46 -11.98
CA LYS A 153 -2.27 -23.69 -12.28
C LYS A 153 -3.72 -23.43 -12.73
N TYR A 154 -4.06 -22.17 -12.96
CA TYR A 154 -5.42 -21.72 -13.31
C TYR A 154 -6.46 -22.02 -12.23
N ILE A 155 -6.04 -22.11 -10.98
CA ILE A 155 -6.95 -22.28 -9.84
C ILE A 155 -7.33 -20.89 -9.34
N GLY A 156 -8.63 -20.63 -9.30
CA GLY A 156 -9.18 -19.38 -8.76
C GLY A 156 -8.90 -19.26 -7.25
N GLN A 157 -8.56 -18.05 -6.82
CA GLN A 157 -8.22 -17.76 -5.43
C GLN A 157 -9.39 -17.05 -4.75
N PRO A 158 -10.16 -17.74 -3.88
CA PRO A 158 -11.37 -17.20 -3.26
C PRO A 158 -11.16 -15.89 -2.53
N GLU A 159 -10.01 -15.75 -1.84
CA GLU A 159 -9.68 -14.52 -1.11
C GLU A 159 -9.47 -13.30 -2.03
N ILE A 160 -9.05 -13.49 -3.28
CA ILE A 160 -8.93 -12.40 -4.26
C ILE A 160 -10.31 -11.96 -4.69
N ILE A 161 -11.21 -12.90 -4.93
CA ILE A 161 -12.61 -12.62 -5.30
C ILE A 161 -13.33 -11.86 -4.18
N GLU A 162 -13.12 -12.24 -2.92
CA GLU A 162 -13.68 -11.50 -1.78
C GLU A 162 -13.17 -10.06 -1.70
N LYS A 163 -11.87 -9.86 -1.96
CA LYS A 163 -11.27 -8.52 -1.99
C LYS A 163 -11.77 -7.70 -3.17
N ALA A 164 -12.06 -8.33 -4.32
CA ALA A 164 -12.71 -7.68 -5.44
C ALA A 164 -14.07 -7.09 -5.03
N ARG A 165 -14.92 -7.88 -4.42
CA ARG A 165 -16.23 -7.42 -3.91
C ARG A 165 -16.12 -6.25 -2.95
N LYS A 166 -15.08 -6.24 -2.10
CA LYS A 166 -14.81 -5.13 -1.20
C LYS A 166 -14.42 -3.85 -1.98
N CYS A 167 -13.62 -3.98 -3.04
CA CYS A 167 -13.27 -2.85 -3.90
C CYS A 167 -14.52 -2.29 -4.61
N GLU A 168 -15.36 -3.16 -5.16
CA GLU A 168 -16.63 -2.80 -5.79
C GLU A 168 -17.59 -2.11 -4.82
N ALA A 169 -17.67 -2.59 -3.57
CA ALA A 169 -18.47 -1.96 -2.52
C ALA A 169 -18.02 -0.53 -2.19
N PHE A 170 -16.75 -0.20 -2.39
CA PHE A 170 -16.22 1.16 -2.30
C PHE A 170 -16.38 1.97 -3.61
N GLY A 171 -17.01 1.42 -4.63
CA GLY A 171 -17.26 2.09 -5.91
C GLY A 171 -16.12 2.00 -6.91
N ALA A 172 -15.14 1.13 -6.73
CA ALA A 172 -14.09 0.89 -7.70
C ALA A 172 -14.57 -0.02 -8.83
N GLU A 173 -14.10 0.25 -10.05
CA GLU A 173 -14.15 -0.71 -11.14
C GLU A 173 -13.07 -1.78 -10.91
N VAL A 174 -13.44 -3.06 -11.04
CA VAL A 174 -12.50 -4.17 -10.85
C VAL A 174 -12.32 -4.92 -12.17
N VAL A 175 -11.08 -4.89 -12.66
CA VAL A 175 -10.67 -5.63 -13.86
C VAL A 175 -9.98 -6.91 -13.40
N GLN A 176 -10.57 -8.05 -13.73
CA GLN A 176 -10.05 -9.37 -13.37
C GLN A 176 -9.35 -10.00 -14.57
N LEU A 177 -8.09 -10.31 -14.42
CA LEU A 177 -7.27 -10.98 -15.43
C LEU A 177 -7.07 -12.45 -15.06
N SER A 178 -6.86 -13.29 -16.06
CA SER A 178 -6.66 -14.71 -15.85
C SER A 178 -5.30 -15.03 -15.25
N VAL A 179 -4.20 -14.65 -15.91
CA VAL A 179 -2.82 -14.89 -15.45
C VAL A 179 -1.79 -13.96 -16.08
N GLY A 180 -0.71 -13.72 -15.39
CA GLY A 180 0.62 -13.51 -15.90
C GLY A 180 1.00 -12.11 -16.39
N PRO A 181 1.84 -11.99 -17.41
CA PRO A 181 2.45 -10.72 -17.83
C PRO A 181 1.46 -9.67 -18.32
N GLU A 182 0.24 -10.07 -18.59
CA GLU A 182 -0.86 -9.20 -19.00
C GLU A 182 -1.21 -8.13 -17.96
N LEU A 183 -1.06 -8.45 -16.67
CA LEU A 183 -1.35 -7.50 -15.57
C LEU A 183 -0.57 -6.19 -15.73
N PHE A 184 0.71 -6.28 -16.02
CA PHE A 184 1.56 -5.10 -16.15
C PHE A 184 1.25 -4.32 -17.42
N TYR A 185 1.09 -5.01 -18.54
CA TYR A 185 0.71 -4.41 -19.82
C TYR A 185 -0.65 -3.72 -19.75
N GLU A 186 -1.67 -4.41 -19.25
CA GLU A 186 -3.02 -3.85 -19.12
C GLU A 186 -3.06 -2.64 -18.18
N THR A 187 -2.29 -2.70 -17.09
CA THR A 187 -2.16 -1.55 -16.18
C THR A 187 -1.55 -0.35 -16.89
N LEU A 188 -0.46 -0.53 -17.62
CA LEU A 188 0.18 0.55 -18.39
C LEU A 188 -0.75 1.11 -19.47
N ARG A 189 -1.45 0.24 -20.20
CA ARG A 189 -2.41 0.63 -21.21
C ARG A 189 -3.54 1.48 -20.63
N MET A 190 -4.11 1.06 -19.50
CA MET A 190 -5.16 1.81 -18.81
C MET A 190 -4.65 3.14 -18.28
N LEU A 191 -3.42 3.20 -17.73
CA LEU A 191 -2.81 4.45 -17.27
C LEU A 191 -2.63 5.44 -18.42
N GLU A 192 -2.16 4.98 -19.57
CA GLU A 192 -1.97 5.82 -20.76
C GLU A 192 -3.30 6.31 -21.34
N ASP A 193 -4.32 5.45 -21.35
CA ASP A 193 -5.63 5.75 -21.92
C ASP A 193 -6.44 6.70 -21.04
N THR A 194 -6.42 6.48 -19.74
CA THR A 194 -7.22 7.26 -18.78
C THR A 194 -6.53 8.52 -18.27
N GLY A 195 -5.20 8.55 -18.27
CA GLY A 195 -4.43 9.58 -17.60
C GLY A 195 -4.57 9.55 -16.07
N TYR A 196 -4.96 8.42 -15.48
CA TYR A 196 -5.12 8.27 -14.05
C TYR A 196 -3.78 8.11 -13.34
N PHE A 197 -3.79 8.38 -12.04
CA PHE A 197 -2.62 8.20 -11.19
C PHE A 197 -2.30 6.72 -11.00
N ASN A 198 -1.03 6.36 -11.07
CA ASN A 198 -0.56 5.02 -10.75
C ASN A 198 -0.41 4.86 -9.23
N ALA A 199 -1.40 4.28 -8.59
CA ALA A 199 -1.39 3.96 -7.16
C ALA A 199 -0.85 2.55 -6.86
N SER A 200 -0.19 1.89 -7.82
CA SER A 200 0.38 0.54 -7.61
C SER A 200 1.51 0.55 -6.58
N LEU A 201 1.99 -0.64 -6.23
CA LEU A 201 3.08 -0.84 -5.28
C LEU A 201 4.33 -0.01 -5.64
N TYR A 202 5.08 0.42 -4.65
CA TYR A 202 6.38 1.10 -4.79
C TYR A 202 6.33 2.55 -5.30
N THR A 203 5.19 3.21 -5.27
CA THR A 203 5.21 4.67 -5.43
C THR A 203 5.84 5.33 -4.21
N PRO A 204 6.67 6.38 -4.37
CA PRO A 204 7.33 7.04 -3.25
C PRO A 204 6.35 7.55 -2.21
N TYR A 205 5.23 8.09 -2.65
CA TYR A 205 4.14 8.55 -1.78
C TYR A 205 3.51 7.42 -0.96
N GLY A 206 3.42 6.21 -1.53
CA GLY A 206 2.95 5.04 -0.79
C GLY A 206 3.97 4.55 0.23
N ILE A 207 5.25 4.57 -0.11
CA ILE A 207 6.32 4.10 0.78
C ILE A 207 6.43 5.00 2.00
N ILE A 208 6.51 6.32 1.83
CA ILE A 208 6.59 7.26 2.96
C ILE A 208 5.36 7.18 3.87
N GLY A 209 4.19 6.83 3.31
CA GLY A 209 2.97 6.63 4.09
C GLY A 209 3.04 5.49 5.10
N VAL A 210 3.85 4.46 4.85
CA VAL A 210 4.00 3.32 5.79
C VAL A 210 4.89 3.66 6.98
N GLU A 211 5.82 4.59 6.84
CA GLU A 211 6.78 4.94 7.90
C GLU A 211 6.10 5.39 9.19
N THR A 212 4.93 6.05 9.09
CA THR A 212 4.17 6.49 10.26
C THR A 212 3.82 5.37 11.23
N LEU A 213 3.73 4.12 10.76
CA LEU A 213 3.47 2.97 11.61
C LEU A 213 4.61 2.73 12.61
N GLY A 214 5.86 2.79 12.14
CA GLY A 214 7.04 2.63 12.99
C GLY A 214 7.14 3.72 14.06
N TYR A 215 6.95 4.98 13.65
CA TYR A 215 6.93 6.10 14.58
C TYR A 215 5.83 5.97 15.64
N GLU A 216 4.62 5.62 15.22
CA GLU A 216 3.48 5.47 16.13
C GLU A 216 3.69 4.34 17.15
N ILE A 217 4.28 3.21 16.72
CA ILE A 217 4.66 2.12 17.63
C ILE A 217 5.66 2.63 18.68
N ALA A 218 6.73 3.29 18.25
CA ALA A 218 7.77 3.80 19.15
C ALA A 218 7.19 4.81 20.17
N GLU A 219 6.39 5.76 19.70
CA GLU A 219 5.75 6.77 20.53
C GLU A 219 4.79 6.16 21.57
N GLN A 220 3.94 5.23 21.16
CA GLN A 220 3.02 4.55 22.06
C GLN A 220 3.76 3.70 23.12
N PHE A 221 4.87 3.07 22.74
CA PHE A 221 5.72 2.33 23.69
C PHE A 221 6.42 3.25 24.66
N ARG A 222 7.03 4.34 24.17
CA ARG A 222 7.69 5.34 25.03
C ARG A 222 6.71 5.98 26.01
N ALA A 223 5.53 6.37 25.53
CA ALA A 223 4.50 6.96 26.38
C ALA A 223 4.00 6.00 27.47
N ARG A 224 3.92 4.69 27.16
CA ARG A 224 3.38 3.69 28.10
C ARG A 224 4.43 3.05 28.99
N PHE A 225 5.68 2.93 28.55
CA PHE A 225 6.72 2.14 29.20
C PHE A 225 8.04 2.89 29.40
N GLY A 226 8.16 4.12 28.92
CA GLY A 226 9.40 4.92 29.02
C GLY A 226 10.55 4.43 28.13
N LYS A 227 10.32 3.47 27.24
CA LYS A 227 11.33 2.89 26.35
C LYS A 227 10.71 2.44 25.03
N ASP A 228 11.56 2.15 24.04
CA ASP A 228 11.16 1.52 22.79
C ASP A 228 10.89 0.01 22.99
N PRO A 229 10.14 -0.64 22.08
CA PRO A 229 10.04 -2.08 22.07
C PRO A 229 11.40 -2.72 21.79
N ASP A 230 11.67 -3.87 22.43
CA ASP A 230 12.95 -4.57 22.24
C ASP A 230 13.01 -5.25 20.84
N ALA A 231 11.85 -5.55 20.24
CA ALA A 231 11.74 -6.08 18.89
C ALA A 231 10.37 -5.74 18.29
N VAL A 232 10.35 -5.55 16.98
CA VAL A 232 9.13 -5.42 16.18
C VAL A 232 9.13 -6.52 15.12
N VAL A 233 8.05 -7.30 15.08
CA VAL A 233 7.83 -8.32 14.05
C VAL A 233 6.71 -7.85 13.14
N SER A 234 7.01 -7.69 11.88
CA SER A 234 6.03 -7.30 10.87
C SER A 234 5.98 -8.37 9.79
N VAL A 235 4.78 -8.87 9.51
CA VAL A 235 4.54 -9.83 8.44
C VAL A 235 3.53 -9.23 7.48
N SER A 236 3.95 -9.02 6.26
CA SER A 236 3.10 -8.49 5.19
C SER A 236 2.41 -9.60 4.39
N TYR A 237 3.09 -10.73 4.25
CA TYR A 237 2.61 -11.93 3.57
C TYR A 237 3.11 -13.17 4.32
N THR A 238 2.23 -14.15 4.46
CA THR A 238 2.55 -15.50 4.92
C THR A 238 2.38 -16.45 3.76
N HIS A 239 3.46 -16.86 3.18
CA HIS A 239 3.51 -17.93 2.18
C HIS A 239 4.43 -19.02 2.64
#